data_07a57b65e7a343ba88d0427af985f2f9
#
_entry.id   07a57b65e7a343ba88d0427af985f2f9
#
_cell.length_a   1.000
_cell.length_b   1.000
_cell.length_c   1.000
_cell.angle_alpha   90.00
_cell.angle_beta   90.00
_cell.angle_gamma   90.00
#
_symmetry.space_group_name_H-M   'P 1'
#
loop_
_entity.id
_entity.type
_entity.pdbx_description
1 polymer ?
#
loop_
_entity_poly.entity_id
_entity_poly.type
_entity_poly.pdbx_seq_one_letter_code
_entity_poly.pdbx_strand_id
1 'polypeptide(L)'
;MTSLTDSAEYTDRIVRAAASARARGIDSLLISPGPDLRYLTGYDAVPLERLTCLIVHNDGNCELVAPRLEVPAAAASPVAHMGIDIIGWDEGDDPYALVASRFDGHPAVVAVD
;
A
#
# COMPACT_ATOMS: atom_id res chain seq x y z
N MET A 1 11.19 -10.96 14.06
CA MET A 1 10.53 -9.78 14.66
C MET A 1 11.00 -8.51 13.95
N THR A 2 10.08 -7.65 13.60
CA THR A 2 10.42 -6.39 12.93
C THR A 2 10.85 -5.37 13.97
N SER A 3 12.03 -4.79 13.80
CA SER A 3 12.53 -3.74 14.68
C SER A 3 12.06 -2.37 14.16
N LEU A 4 12.15 -1.34 15.00
CA LEU A 4 11.89 0.04 14.57
C LEU A 4 12.88 0.49 13.49
N THR A 5 14.12 -0.03 13.52
CA THR A 5 15.12 0.25 12.49
C THR A 5 14.67 -0.25 11.13
N ASP A 6 14.12 -1.47 11.08
CA ASP A 6 13.62 -2.04 9.84
C ASP A 6 12.42 -1.24 9.31
N SER A 7 11.52 -0.83 10.22
CA SER A 7 10.37 -0.01 9.83
C SER A 7 10.80 1.35 9.29
N ALA A 8 11.82 1.97 9.89
CA ALA A 8 12.35 3.24 9.41
C ALA A 8 12.95 3.12 8.00
N GLU A 9 13.62 2.00 7.71
CA GLU A 9 14.18 1.75 6.39
C GLU A 9 13.08 1.60 5.33
N TYR A 10 12.02 0.86 5.64
CA TYR A 10 10.86 0.72 4.75
C TYR A 10 10.16 2.06 4.55
N THR A 11 9.97 2.84 5.61
CA THR A 11 9.37 4.17 5.52
C THR A 11 10.19 5.07 4.60
N ASP A 12 11.51 5.03 4.70
CA ASP A 12 12.38 5.81 3.83
C ASP A 12 12.23 5.41 2.35
N ARG A 13 12.10 4.12 2.07
CA ARG A 13 11.87 3.64 0.72
C ARG A 13 10.56 4.17 0.14
N ILE A 14 9.50 4.20 0.95
CA ILE A 14 8.21 4.77 0.54
C ILE A 14 8.33 6.26 0.27
N VAL A 15 9.02 7.01 1.11
CA VAL A 15 9.23 8.45 0.92
C VAL A 15 9.92 8.70 -0.42
N ARG A 16 10.95 7.91 -0.73
CA ARG A 16 11.67 8.04 -2.01
C ARG A 16 10.80 7.68 -3.21
N ALA A 17 9.97 6.63 -3.08
CA ALA A 17 9.05 6.24 -4.14
C ALA A 17 8.01 7.35 -4.40
N ALA A 18 7.47 7.93 -3.33
CA ALA A 18 6.51 9.02 -3.44
C ALA A 18 7.12 10.26 -4.10
N ALA A 19 8.35 10.61 -3.73
CA ALA A 19 9.05 11.73 -4.34
C ALA A 19 9.32 11.51 -5.82
N SER A 20 9.68 10.28 -6.20
CA SER A 20 9.88 9.91 -7.61
C SER A 20 8.59 10.01 -8.41
N ALA A 21 7.47 9.57 -7.83
CA ALA A 21 6.16 9.68 -8.45
C ALA A 21 5.79 11.15 -8.68
N ARG A 22 5.98 11.99 -7.67
CA ARG A 22 5.69 13.43 -7.77
C ARG A 22 6.52 14.07 -8.88
N ALA A 23 7.80 13.75 -8.96
CA ALA A 23 8.69 14.30 -9.97
C ALA A 23 8.27 13.92 -11.39
N ARG A 24 7.54 12.82 -11.56
CA ARG A 24 7.06 12.35 -12.86
C ARG A 24 5.61 12.71 -13.13
N GLY A 25 4.98 13.50 -12.27
CA GLY A 25 3.58 13.87 -12.44
C GLY A 25 2.60 12.75 -12.13
N ILE A 26 3.01 11.75 -11.37
CA ILE A 26 2.17 10.63 -10.95
C ILE A 26 1.60 10.96 -9.58
N ASP A 27 0.28 10.82 -9.43
CA ASP A 27 -0.41 11.13 -8.18
C ASP A 27 -0.31 9.99 -7.16
N SER A 28 -0.41 8.76 -7.62
CA SER A 28 -0.36 7.59 -6.73
C SER A 28 0.24 6.38 -7.42
N LEU A 29 0.87 5.52 -6.63
CA LEU A 29 1.36 4.22 -7.05
C LEU A 29 0.46 3.13 -6.46
N LEU A 30 0.06 2.17 -7.27
CA LEU A 30 -0.69 1.00 -6.83
C LEU A 30 0.22 -0.21 -6.91
N ILE A 31 0.51 -0.82 -5.77
CA ILE A 31 1.47 -1.92 -5.66
C ILE A 31 0.75 -3.20 -5.25
N SER A 32 0.82 -4.20 -6.11
CA SER A 32 0.24 -5.53 -5.87
C SER A 32 1.20 -6.42 -5.07
N PRO A 33 0.72 -7.55 -4.51
CA PRO A 33 1.61 -8.51 -3.86
C PRO A 33 2.74 -8.94 -4.77
N GLY A 34 3.96 -8.91 -4.25
CA GLY A 34 5.15 -9.27 -5.01
C GLY A 34 6.41 -8.61 -4.46
N PRO A 35 7.51 -8.66 -5.24
CA PRO A 35 8.80 -8.13 -4.79
C PRO A 35 8.77 -6.65 -4.40
N ASP A 36 8.03 -5.82 -5.11
CA ASP A 36 8.00 -4.39 -4.82
C ASP A 36 7.25 -4.10 -3.52
N LEU A 37 6.14 -4.79 -3.26
CA LEU A 37 5.44 -4.66 -1.99
C LEU A 37 6.35 -5.05 -0.83
N ARG A 38 7.05 -6.16 -0.96
CA ARG A 38 8.00 -6.63 0.05
C ARG A 38 9.16 -5.65 0.24
N TYR A 39 9.68 -5.09 -0.84
CA TYR A 39 10.75 -4.10 -0.78
C TYR A 39 10.32 -2.84 -0.02
N LEU A 40 9.10 -2.37 -0.27
CA LEU A 40 8.60 -1.12 0.30
C LEU A 40 8.10 -1.27 1.73
N THR A 41 7.57 -2.43 2.10
CA THR A 41 6.87 -2.59 3.38
C THR A 41 7.35 -3.75 4.23
N GLY A 42 8.12 -4.68 3.67
CA GLY A 42 8.47 -5.92 4.36
C GLY A 42 7.30 -6.91 4.46
N TYR A 43 6.13 -6.57 3.94
CA TYR A 43 4.99 -7.45 3.95
C TYR A 43 5.02 -8.38 2.74
N ASP A 44 5.11 -9.68 3.01
CA ASP A 44 5.13 -10.72 1.99
C ASP A 44 3.71 -11.25 1.81
N ALA A 45 2.88 -10.47 1.14
CA ALA A 45 1.49 -10.83 0.92
C ALA A 45 1.37 -11.97 -0.08
N VAL A 46 0.44 -12.89 0.18
CA VAL A 46 0.15 -13.98 -0.75
C VAL A 46 -0.62 -13.40 -1.95
N PRO A 47 -0.16 -13.67 -3.20
CA PRO A 47 -0.92 -13.26 -4.38
C PRO A 47 -2.19 -14.10 -4.47
N LEU A 48 -3.33 -13.45 -4.31
CA LEU A 48 -4.65 -14.07 -4.33
C LEU A 48 -5.48 -13.45 -5.44
N GLU A 49 -6.58 -14.13 -5.81
CA GLU A 49 -7.59 -13.55 -6.70
C GLU A 49 -8.25 -12.33 -6.06
N ARG A 50 -8.33 -12.32 -4.74
CA ARG A 50 -8.89 -11.19 -3.99
C ARG A 50 -7.85 -10.09 -3.89
N LEU A 51 -8.29 -8.85 -4.12
CA LEU A 51 -7.39 -7.71 -4.20
C LEU A 51 -6.68 -7.42 -2.90
N THR A 52 -5.36 -7.34 -2.96
CA THR A 52 -4.49 -6.66 -1.99
C THR A 52 -3.73 -5.58 -2.74
N CYS A 53 -3.76 -4.36 -2.26
CA CYS A 53 -3.15 -3.24 -2.96
C CYS A 53 -2.60 -2.22 -1.97
N LEU A 54 -1.31 -1.92 -2.07
CA LEU A 54 -0.71 -0.78 -1.38
C LEU A 54 -0.90 0.45 -2.26
N ILE A 55 -1.47 1.50 -1.70
CA ILE A 55 -1.60 2.79 -2.36
C ILE A 55 -0.56 3.72 -1.77
N VAL A 56 0.38 4.20 -2.58
CA VAL A 56 1.39 5.19 -2.17
C VAL A 56 1.05 6.49 -2.86
N HIS A 57 0.57 7.47 -2.10
CA HIS A 57 0.29 8.80 -2.64
C HIS A 57 1.59 9.60 -2.76
N ASN A 58 1.61 10.56 -3.67
CA ASN A 58 2.84 11.31 -3.94
C ASN A 58 3.23 12.28 -2.82
N ASP A 59 2.39 12.44 -1.79
CA ASP A 59 2.72 13.18 -0.57
C ASP A 59 3.35 12.29 0.52
N GLY A 60 3.50 10.99 0.25
CA GLY A 60 4.06 10.00 1.17
C GLY A 60 3.04 9.28 2.02
N ASN A 61 1.76 9.68 2.00
CA ASN A 61 0.70 8.94 2.70
C ASN A 61 0.43 7.62 2.00
N CYS A 62 0.15 6.59 2.78
CA CYS A 62 -0.08 5.24 2.26
C CYS A 62 -1.28 4.59 2.91
N GLU A 63 -1.92 3.70 2.15
CA GLU A 63 -3.00 2.86 2.62
C GLU A 63 -2.82 1.47 2.04
N LEU A 64 -3.09 0.44 2.85
CA LEU A 64 -3.06 -0.94 2.38
C LEU A 64 -4.49 -1.49 2.39
N VAL A 65 -5.01 -1.76 1.21
CA VAL A 65 -6.31 -2.38 1.02
C VAL A 65 -6.11 -3.88 0.91
N ALA A 66 -6.77 -4.65 1.75
CA ALA A 66 -6.59 -6.11 1.79
C ALA A 66 -7.89 -6.81 2.15
N PRO A 67 -8.09 -8.07 1.71
CA PRO A 67 -9.21 -8.86 2.19
C PRO A 67 -9.21 -8.95 3.71
N ARG A 68 -10.39 -8.96 4.33
CA ARG A 68 -10.51 -9.00 5.80
C ARG A 68 -9.69 -10.12 6.41
N LEU A 69 -9.67 -11.29 5.79
CA LEU A 69 -8.93 -12.44 6.29
C LEU A 69 -7.40 -12.23 6.28
N GLU A 70 -6.91 -11.32 5.46
CA GLU A 70 -5.47 -11.02 5.36
C GLU A 70 -5.04 -9.88 6.29
N VAL A 71 -5.97 -9.16 6.88
CA VAL A 71 -5.65 -8.04 7.76
C VAL A 71 -4.76 -8.44 8.94
N PRO A 72 -5.00 -9.57 9.64
CA PRO A 72 -4.10 -9.96 10.74
C PRO A 72 -2.66 -10.18 10.30
N ALA A 73 -2.44 -10.77 9.12
CA ALA A 73 -1.09 -10.98 8.60
C ALA A 73 -0.40 -9.65 8.27
N ALA A 74 -1.12 -8.71 7.66
CA ALA A 74 -0.62 -7.38 7.39
C ALA A 74 -0.28 -6.63 8.68
N ALA A 75 -1.14 -6.73 9.68
CA ALA A 75 -0.94 -6.08 10.97
C ALA A 75 0.25 -6.69 11.76
N ALA A 76 0.61 -7.94 11.46
CA ALA A 76 1.77 -8.59 12.05
C ALA A 76 3.08 -8.29 11.30
N SER A 77 3.00 -7.60 10.17
CA SER A 77 4.14 -7.21 9.35
C SER A 77 4.67 -5.83 9.76
N PRO A 78 5.79 -5.36 9.17
CA PRO A 78 6.31 -4.02 9.43
C PRO A 78 5.32 -2.89 9.14
N VAL A 79 4.31 -3.14 8.31
CA VAL A 79 3.27 -2.17 7.95
C VAL A 79 2.64 -1.53 9.20
N ALA A 80 2.45 -2.32 10.27
CA ALA A 80 1.85 -1.83 11.51
C ALA A 80 2.65 -0.69 12.18
N HIS A 81 3.94 -0.57 11.86
CA HIS A 81 4.83 0.43 12.47
C HIS A 81 5.23 1.55 11.50
N MET A 82 4.57 1.64 10.36
CA MET A 82 4.91 2.58 9.28
C MET A 82 3.89 3.70 9.09
N GLY A 83 2.88 3.77 9.96
CA GLY A 83 1.82 4.77 9.81
C GLY A 83 0.89 4.51 8.61
N ILE A 84 0.86 3.27 8.12
CA ILE A 84 0.02 2.89 6.99
C ILE A 84 -1.33 2.40 7.52
N ASP A 85 -2.42 2.99 7.03
CA ASP A 85 -3.76 2.52 7.35
C ASP A 85 -4.04 1.21 6.62
N ILE A 86 -4.45 0.19 7.37
CA ILE A 86 -4.85 -1.09 6.81
C ILE A 86 -6.36 -1.10 6.70
N ILE A 87 -6.87 -1.19 5.47
CA ILE A 87 -8.29 -1.14 5.19
C ILE A 87 -8.74 -2.51 4.71
N GLY A 88 -9.50 -3.22 5.54
CA GLY A 88 -10.03 -4.52 5.18
C GLY A 88 -11.32 -4.41 4.40
N TRP A 89 -11.51 -5.26 3.40
CA TRP A 89 -12.77 -5.35 2.68
C TRP A 89 -13.35 -6.75 2.82
N ASP A 90 -14.68 -6.82 2.80
CA ASP A 90 -15.43 -8.05 3.06
C ASP A 90 -16.03 -8.60 1.78
N GLU A 91 -16.43 -9.87 1.82
CA GLU A 91 -17.19 -10.50 0.75
C GLU A 91 -18.44 -9.66 0.46
N GLY A 92 -18.66 -9.33 -0.80
CA GLY A 92 -19.75 -8.45 -1.19
C GLY A 92 -19.36 -6.99 -1.38
N ASP A 93 -18.21 -6.55 -0.83
CA ASP A 93 -17.66 -5.23 -1.13
C ASP A 93 -17.02 -5.23 -2.52
N ASP A 94 -16.96 -4.04 -3.11
CA ASP A 94 -16.21 -3.81 -4.35
C ASP A 94 -14.84 -3.22 -4.01
N PRO A 95 -13.76 -4.02 -3.97
CA PRO A 95 -12.45 -3.51 -3.58
C PRO A 95 -11.88 -2.51 -4.60
N TYR A 96 -12.25 -2.62 -5.87
CA TYR A 96 -11.79 -1.69 -6.90
C TYR A 96 -12.41 -0.31 -6.69
N ALA A 97 -13.70 -0.26 -6.34
CA ALA A 97 -14.36 0.99 -5.99
C ALA A 97 -13.75 1.59 -4.73
N LEU A 98 -13.39 0.76 -3.76
CA LEU A 98 -12.74 1.20 -2.53
C LEU A 98 -11.39 1.86 -2.84
N VAL A 99 -10.56 1.23 -3.66
CA VAL A 99 -9.26 1.81 -4.08
C VAL A 99 -9.51 3.12 -4.81
N ALA A 100 -10.45 3.17 -5.75
CA ALA A 100 -10.76 4.37 -6.51
C ALA A 100 -11.22 5.52 -5.60
N SER A 101 -11.92 5.21 -4.52
CA SER A 101 -12.39 6.23 -3.57
C SER A 101 -11.26 6.92 -2.82
N ARG A 102 -10.06 6.35 -2.84
CA ARG A 102 -8.89 6.91 -2.13
C ARG A 102 -8.18 8.01 -2.93
N PHE A 103 -8.65 8.35 -4.12
CA PHE A 103 -8.04 9.38 -4.97
C PHE A 103 -8.74 10.74 -4.87
N ASP A 104 -9.47 11.00 -3.80
CA ASP A 104 -10.07 12.31 -3.47
C ASP A 104 -10.98 12.88 -4.57
N GLY A 105 -11.59 12.03 -5.40
CA GLY A 105 -12.54 12.45 -6.41
C GLY A 105 -11.96 13.21 -7.60
N HIS A 106 -10.64 13.36 -7.68
CA HIS A 106 -9.98 13.99 -8.81
C HIS A 106 -9.59 12.97 -9.87
N PRO A 107 -9.55 13.36 -11.16
CA PRO A 107 -8.86 12.55 -12.15
C PRO A 107 -7.41 12.40 -11.72
N ALA A 108 -6.97 11.15 -11.51
CA ALA A 108 -5.64 10.88 -10.99
C ALA A 108 -4.78 10.20 -12.06
N VAL A 109 -3.50 10.57 -12.11
CA VAL A 109 -2.50 9.82 -12.85
C VAL A 109 -1.95 8.76 -11.91
N VAL A 110 -2.13 7.49 -12.26
CA VAL A 110 -1.80 6.37 -11.41
C VAL A 110 -0.86 5.42 -12.15
N ALA A 111 0.20 5.02 -11.49
CA ALA A 111 1.07 3.97 -11.99
C ALA A 111 0.77 2.67 -11.25
N VAL A 112 0.78 1.56 -11.99
CA VAL A 112 0.46 0.24 -11.46
C VAL A 112 1.67 -0.67 -11.63
N ASP A 113 1.97 -1.39 -10.57
CA ASP A 113 3.01 -2.42 -10.59
C ASP A 113 2.39 -3.79 -10.79
#